data_746702230d4c0ecc78253d2f5333148a
#
_entry.id   746702230d4c0ecc78253d2f5333148a
#
_cell.length_a   1.000
_cell.length_b   1.000
_cell.length_c   1.000
_cell.angle_alpha   90.00
_cell.angle_beta   90.00
_cell.angle_gamma   90.00
#
_symmetry.space_group_name_H-M   'P 1'
#
loop_
_entity.id
_entity.type
_entity.pdbx_description
1 polymer ?
#
loop_
_entity_poly.entity_id
_entity_poly.type
_entity_poly.pdbx_seq_one_letter_code
_entity_poly.pdbx_strand_id
1 'polypeptide(L)'
;VQRVAENPQYEGIKTKLYFGADNQAPLEMLADKSHPTKEQIKLLYEIRDDVQRCRKILLEGPAKTHPVILLALVNSFAESDKLWTEAASGKLAWGTFNQRRKEISTQAEANVRQADLQIASQAQSRNENQSQLDLEQRQRATAAIGQWAHQQQILTNQQQAIFAGSQQRITTISCNYYGNGNMATCSLF
;
A
#
# COMPACT_ATOMS: atom_id res chain seq x y z
N VAL A 1 8.16 -3.01 -5.53
CA VAL A 1 8.48 -3.91 -4.41
C VAL A 1 9.82 -4.58 -4.63
N GLN A 2 10.11 -5.16 -5.79
CA GLN A 2 11.36 -5.90 -6.06
C GLN A 2 12.63 -5.04 -5.89
N ARG A 3 12.60 -3.76 -6.27
CA ARG A 3 13.72 -2.82 -6.09
C ARG A 3 13.86 -2.29 -4.66
N VAL A 4 12.83 -2.36 -3.83
CA VAL A 4 12.96 -2.09 -2.38
C VAL A 4 13.82 -3.17 -1.73
N ALA A 5 13.62 -4.44 -2.13
CA ALA A 5 14.44 -5.56 -1.65
C ALA A 5 15.93 -5.44 -2.00
N GLU A 6 16.26 -4.80 -3.11
CA GLU A 6 17.63 -4.63 -3.61
C GLU A 6 18.31 -3.37 -3.06
N ASN A 7 17.58 -2.46 -2.41
CA ASN A 7 18.15 -1.23 -1.88
C ASN A 7 19.03 -1.50 -0.64
N PRO A 8 20.32 -1.16 -0.67
CA PRO A 8 21.22 -1.33 0.47
C PRO A 8 20.76 -0.63 1.75
N GLN A 9 19.98 0.45 1.61
CA GLN A 9 19.42 1.21 2.73
C GLN A 9 18.56 0.33 3.65
N TYR A 10 17.91 -0.71 3.10
CA TYR A 10 17.00 -1.58 3.85
C TYR A 10 17.62 -2.91 4.28
N GLU A 11 18.97 -3.04 4.20
CA GLU A 11 19.66 -4.28 4.57
C GLU A 11 19.33 -4.75 5.99
N GLY A 12 19.23 -3.81 6.94
CA GLY A 12 18.92 -4.09 8.34
C GLY A 12 17.52 -4.68 8.61
N ILE A 13 16.65 -4.74 7.59
CA ILE A 13 15.28 -5.25 7.72
C ILE A 13 14.95 -6.37 6.74
N LYS A 14 15.82 -6.65 5.76
CA LYS A 14 15.57 -7.64 4.69
C LYS A 14 15.32 -9.05 5.20
N THR A 15 15.97 -9.44 6.30
CA THR A 15 15.77 -10.76 6.93
C THR A 15 14.50 -10.86 7.76
N LYS A 16 13.83 -9.75 7.99
CA LYS A 16 12.64 -9.62 8.85
C LYS A 16 11.38 -9.33 8.06
N LEU A 17 11.49 -8.48 7.05
CA LEU A 17 10.36 -8.04 6.22
C LEU A 17 10.44 -8.70 4.84
N TYR A 18 9.41 -9.46 4.51
CA TYR A 18 9.30 -10.09 3.19
C TYR A 18 8.90 -9.07 2.12
N PHE A 19 9.69 -8.98 1.05
CA PHE A 19 9.48 -8.06 -0.06
C PHE A 19 8.99 -8.72 -1.35
N GLY A 20 8.82 -10.04 -1.37
CA GLY A 20 8.37 -10.78 -2.55
C GLY A 20 6.98 -10.39 -3.02
N ALA A 21 6.79 -10.38 -4.35
CA ALA A 21 5.52 -10.06 -4.98
C ALA A 21 4.51 -11.23 -4.90
N ASP A 22 5.00 -12.43 -4.68
CA ASP A 22 4.22 -13.68 -4.63
C ASP A 22 3.53 -13.91 -3.28
N ASN A 23 3.74 -13.02 -2.30
CA ASN A 23 3.23 -13.13 -0.93
C ASN A 23 3.58 -14.45 -0.21
N GLN A 24 4.64 -15.15 -0.65
CA GLN A 24 5.10 -16.42 -0.09
C GLN A 24 6.31 -16.20 0.83
N ALA A 25 6.09 -15.49 1.94
CA ALA A 25 7.16 -15.31 2.92
C ALA A 25 7.69 -16.67 3.41
N PRO A 26 9.02 -16.83 3.52
CA PRO A 26 9.64 -18.02 4.11
C PRO A 26 9.09 -18.33 5.48
N LEU A 27 9.03 -19.63 5.82
CA LEU A 27 8.45 -20.09 7.09
C LEU A 27 9.17 -19.48 8.30
N GLU A 28 10.48 -19.27 8.19
CA GLU A 28 11.31 -18.65 9.23
C GLU A 28 10.85 -17.21 9.50
N MET A 29 10.49 -16.44 8.46
CA MET A 29 9.96 -15.08 8.62
C MET A 29 8.54 -15.08 9.21
N LEU A 30 7.73 -16.09 8.92
CA LEU A 30 6.38 -16.23 9.47
C LEU A 30 6.41 -16.68 10.94
N ALA A 31 7.43 -17.45 11.34
CA ALA A 31 7.61 -17.95 12.69
C ALA A 31 8.35 -16.96 13.61
N ASP A 32 8.85 -15.83 13.10
CA ASP A 32 9.66 -14.89 13.85
C ASP A 32 8.84 -14.17 14.94
N LYS A 33 9.16 -14.45 16.19
CA LYS A 33 8.52 -13.85 17.38
C LYS A 33 9.23 -12.58 17.86
N SER A 34 10.34 -12.18 17.22
CA SER A 34 11.07 -10.96 17.60
C SER A 34 10.27 -9.71 17.21
N HIS A 35 10.47 -8.64 17.95
CA HIS A 35 9.87 -7.34 17.70
C HIS A 35 10.87 -6.41 17.03
N PRO A 36 10.41 -5.39 16.29
CA PRO A 36 11.29 -4.40 15.68
C PRO A 36 12.16 -3.67 16.71
N THR A 37 13.45 -3.54 16.41
CA THR A 37 14.36 -2.66 17.17
C THR A 37 14.07 -1.18 16.82
N LYS A 38 14.64 -0.25 17.58
CA LYS A 38 14.49 1.19 17.29
C LYS A 38 15.01 1.56 15.90
N GLU A 39 16.11 0.97 15.49
CA GLU A 39 16.70 1.16 14.15
C GLU A 39 15.77 0.59 13.06
N GLN A 40 15.22 -0.59 13.28
CA GLN A 40 14.27 -1.21 12.36
C GLN A 40 12.94 -0.43 12.27
N ILE A 41 12.47 0.14 13.38
CA ILE A 41 11.29 1.03 13.38
C ILE A 41 11.55 2.24 12.50
N LYS A 42 12.73 2.84 12.54
CA LYS A 42 13.10 3.95 11.66
C LYS A 42 13.03 3.53 10.19
N LEU A 43 13.59 2.37 9.84
CA LEU A 43 13.50 1.82 8.48
C LEU A 43 12.06 1.53 8.05
N LEU A 44 11.20 1.05 8.97
CA LEU A 44 9.77 0.85 8.67
C LEU A 44 9.09 2.16 8.26
N TYR A 45 9.39 3.28 8.93
CA TYR A 45 8.85 4.59 8.55
C TYR A 45 9.34 5.03 7.18
N GLU A 46 10.64 4.88 6.89
CA GLU A 46 11.23 5.25 5.60
C GLU A 46 10.58 4.44 4.45
N ILE A 47 10.48 3.11 4.61
CA ILE A 47 9.81 2.24 3.62
C ILE A 47 8.35 2.64 3.44
N ARG A 48 7.64 2.92 4.53
CA ARG A 48 6.24 3.34 4.47
C ARG A 48 6.08 4.63 3.67
N ASP A 49 6.92 5.64 3.93
CA ASP A 49 6.85 6.92 3.22
C ASP A 49 7.12 6.75 1.73
N ASP A 50 8.03 5.86 1.37
CA ASP A 50 8.30 5.51 0.00
C ASP A 50 7.09 4.82 -0.67
N VAL A 51 6.47 3.89 0.02
CA VAL A 51 5.23 3.24 -0.45
C VAL A 51 4.11 4.26 -0.62
N GLN A 52 3.99 5.25 0.28
CA GLN A 52 2.97 6.30 0.17
C GLN A 52 3.17 7.18 -1.07
N ARG A 53 4.42 7.53 -1.39
CA ARG A 53 4.72 8.28 -2.63
C ARG A 53 4.27 7.51 -3.88
N CYS A 54 4.53 6.20 -3.93
CA CYS A 54 4.04 5.34 -5.00
C CYS A 54 2.50 5.28 -5.08
N ARG A 55 1.83 5.12 -3.93
CA ARG A 55 0.37 5.09 -3.85
C ARG A 55 -0.23 6.39 -4.35
N LYS A 56 0.36 7.54 -3.99
CA LYS A 56 -0.07 8.85 -4.46
C LYS A 56 0.00 8.93 -5.99
N ILE A 57 1.10 8.51 -6.60
CA ILE A 57 1.25 8.48 -8.06
C ILE A 57 0.18 7.56 -8.69
N LEU A 58 -0.11 6.40 -8.08
CA LEU A 58 -1.12 5.48 -8.55
C LEU A 58 -2.53 6.10 -8.50
N LEU A 59 -2.85 6.84 -7.45
CA LEU A 59 -4.16 7.47 -7.25
C LEU A 59 -4.34 8.75 -8.08
N GLU A 60 -3.27 9.51 -8.30
CA GLU A 60 -3.26 10.74 -9.11
C GLU A 60 -3.01 10.46 -10.60
N GLY A 61 -2.64 9.23 -10.94
CA GLY A 61 -2.36 8.80 -12.32
C GLY A 61 -3.58 8.88 -13.22
N PRO A 62 -3.38 8.79 -14.54
CA PRO A 62 -4.40 9.09 -15.52
C PRO A 62 -5.69 8.33 -15.26
N ALA A 63 -6.81 9.02 -15.44
CA ALA A 63 -8.22 8.66 -15.17
C ALA A 63 -8.74 7.35 -15.81
N LYS A 64 -7.88 6.35 -16.00
CA LYS A 64 -8.22 5.07 -16.65
C LYS A 64 -8.64 3.98 -15.67
N THR A 65 -8.30 4.12 -14.37
CA THR A 65 -8.68 3.11 -13.39
C THR A 65 -10.14 3.30 -13.00
N HIS A 66 -10.92 2.23 -13.11
CA HIS A 66 -12.34 2.27 -12.79
C HIS A 66 -12.56 2.62 -11.30
N PRO A 67 -13.54 3.48 -10.94
CA PRO A 67 -13.76 3.93 -9.56
C PRO A 67 -13.94 2.78 -8.55
N VAL A 68 -14.54 1.67 -8.94
CA VAL A 68 -14.71 0.48 -8.08
C VAL A 68 -13.36 -0.14 -7.72
N ILE A 69 -12.42 -0.22 -8.67
CA ILE A 69 -11.06 -0.69 -8.42
C ILE A 69 -10.31 0.28 -7.52
N LEU A 70 -10.43 1.59 -7.77
CA LEU A 70 -9.83 2.61 -6.91
C LEU A 70 -10.30 2.47 -5.46
N LEU A 71 -11.59 2.27 -5.24
CA LEU A 71 -12.14 2.07 -3.91
C LEU A 71 -11.57 0.81 -3.23
N ALA A 72 -11.46 -0.30 -3.95
CA ALA A 72 -10.85 -1.53 -3.45
C ALA A 72 -9.38 -1.31 -3.05
N LEU A 73 -8.60 -0.58 -3.85
CA LEU A 73 -7.21 -0.23 -3.57
C LEU A 73 -7.08 0.68 -2.34
N VAL A 74 -7.89 1.73 -2.26
CA VAL A 74 -7.85 2.67 -1.12
C VAL A 74 -8.17 1.97 0.19
N ASN A 75 -9.15 1.07 0.20
CA ASN A 75 -9.48 0.28 1.39
C ASN A 75 -8.31 -0.63 1.81
N SER A 76 -7.64 -1.28 0.85
CA SER A 76 -6.47 -2.11 1.16
C SER A 76 -5.28 -1.28 1.65
N PHE A 77 -5.11 -0.05 1.16
CA PHE A 77 -4.10 0.87 1.66
C PHE A 77 -4.35 1.27 3.12
N ALA A 78 -5.61 1.55 3.47
CA ALA A 78 -5.97 1.88 4.84
C ALA A 78 -5.68 0.73 5.83
N GLU A 79 -6.01 -0.50 5.46
CA GLU A 79 -5.67 -1.68 6.28
C GLU A 79 -4.14 -1.90 6.39
N SER A 80 -3.43 -1.73 5.27
CA SER A 80 -1.98 -1.77 5.27
C SER A 80 -1.37 -0.71 6.19
N ASP A 81 -1.89 0.51 6.19
CA ASP A 81 -1.39 1.61 7.03
C ASP A 81 -1.59 1.36 8.53
N LYS A 82 -2.70 0.75 8.92
CA LYS A 82 -2.91 0.29 10.30
C LYS A 82 -1.83 -0.71 10.71
N LEU A 83 -1.57 -1.71 9.84
CA LEU A 83 -0.55 -2.71 10.09
C LEU A 83 0.86 -2.10 10.25
N TRP A 84 1.24 -1.16 9.37
CA TRP A 84 2.50 -0.44 9.47
C TRP A 84 2.61 0.36 10.78
N THR A 85 1.53 1.00 11.20
CA THR A 85 1.48 1.77 12.47
C THR A 85 1.64 0.84 13.68
N GLU A 86 0.98 -0.31 13.68
CA GLU A 86 1.12 -1.30 14.75
C GLU A 86 2.57 -1.85 14.83
N ALA A 87 3.19 -2.18 13.69
CA ALA A 87 4.58 -2.61 13.64
C ALA A 87 5.53 -1.54 14.15
N ALA A 88 5.37 -0.29 13.69
CA ALA A 88 6.19 0.84 14.09
C ALA A 88 6.02 1.21 15.58
N SER A 89 4.89 0.84 16.20
CA SER A 89 4.73 0.98 17.65
C SER A 89 5.52 -0.04 18.47
N GLY A 90 6.19 -0.99 17.82
CA GLY A 90 6.96 -2.06 18.45
C GLY A 90 6.09 -3.15 19.13
N LYS A 91 4.76 -3.09 18.98
CA LYS A 91 3.83 -4.04 19.63
C LYS A 91 3.65 -5.33 18.82
N LEU A 92 4.04 -5.34 17.56
CA LEU A 92 3.80 -6.44 16.64
C LEU A 92 5.09 -7.20 16.36
N ALA A 93 5.08 -8.52 16.54
CA ALA A 93 6.18 -9.39 16.16
C ALA A 93 6.29 -9.49 14.63
N TRP A 94 7.50 -9.71 14.11
CA TRP A 94 7.77 -9.77 12.68
C TRP A 94 6.96 -10.85 11.94
N GLY A 95 6.85 -12.04 12.53
CA GLY A 95 6.05 -13.12 11.93
C GLY A 95 4.60 -12.73 11.79
N THR A 96 4.01 -12.14 12.82
CA THR A 96 2.62 -11.66 12.79
C THR A 96 2.45 -10.53 11.76
N PHE A 97 3.43 -9.63 11.65
CA PHE A 97 3.42 -8.58 10.64
C PHE A 97 3.41 -9.17 9.21
N ASN A 98 4.32 -10.11 8.92
CA ASN A 98 4.41 -10.74 7.60
C ASN A 98 3.14 -11.53 7.27
N GLN A 99 2.56 -12.25 8.24
CA GLN A 99 1.32 -13.00 8.05
C GLN A 99 0.15 -12.06 7.74
N ARG A 100 -0.08 -11.03 8.56
CA ARG A 100 -1.17 -10.07 8.34
C ARG A 100 -0.99 -9.28 7.04
N ARG A 101 0.25 -8.97 6.67
CA ARG A 101 0.54 -8.33 5.39
C ARG A 101 0.14 -9.22 4.21
N LYS A 102 0.43 -10.52 4.28
CA LYS A 102 -0.02 -11.52 3.30
C LYS A 102 -1.54 -11.56 3.21
N GLU A 103 -2.23 -11.61 4.35
CA GLU A 103 -3.70 -11.61 4.41
C GLU A 103 -4.30 -10.36 3.75
N ILE A 104 -3.77 -9.16 4.06
CA ILE A 104 -4.20 -7.89 3.45
C ILE A 104 -3.97 -7.93 1.93
N SER A 105 -2.82 -8.42 1.45
CA SER A 105 -2.53 -8.51 0.02
C SER A 105 -3.47 -9.48 -0.68
N THR A 106 -3.69 -10.67 -0.12
CA THR A 106 -4.63 -11.66 -0.67
C THR A 106 -6.05 -11.10 -0.73
N GLN A 107 -6.49 -10.41 0.33
CA GLN A 107 -7.80 -9.77 0.35
C GLN A 107 -7.90 -8.64 -0.69
N ALA A 108 -6.85 -7.84 -0.84
CA ALA A 108 -6.79 -6.79 -1.85
C ALA A 108 -6.93 -7.35 -3.26
N GLU A 109 -6.21 -8.44 -3.57
CA GLU A 109 -6.32 -9.13 -4.86
C GLU A 109 -7.72 -9.70 -5.11
N ALA A 110 -8.34 -10.27 -4.08
CA ALA A 110 -9.71 -10.77 -4.16
C ALA A 110 -10.70 -9.63 -4.41
N ASN A 111 -10.56 -8.50 -3.71
CA ASN A 111 -11.41 -7.33 -3.87
C ASN A 111 -11.26 -6.72 -5.27
N VAL A 112 -10.04 -6.64 -5.82
CA VAL A 112 -9.81 -6.15 -7.19
C VAL A 112 -10.44 -7.10 -8.20
N ARG A 113 -10.27 -8.42 -8.06
CA ARG A 113 -10.94 -9.40 -8.94
C ARG A 113 -12.47 -9.30 -8.88
N GLN A 114 -13.02 -9.11 -7.69
CA GLN A 114 -14.45 -8.91 -7.53
C GLN A 114 -14.92 -7.61 -8.21
N ALA A 115 -14.14 -6.53 -8.09
CA ALA A 115 -14.39 -5.27 -8.78
C ALA A 115 -14.38 -5.45 -10.31
N ASP A 116 -13.41 -6.19 -10.85
CA ASP A 116 -13.34 -6.50 -12.28
C ASP A 116 -14.57 -7.28 -12.76
N LEU A 117 -15.00 -8.30 -12.00
CA LEU A 117 -16.23 -9.05 -12.31
C LEU A 117 -17.48 -8.16 -12.27
N GLN A 118 -17.56 -7.27 -11.30
CA GLN A 118 -18.65 -6.30 -11.20
C GLN A 118 -18.67 -5.35 -12.40
N ILE A 119 -17.52 -4.85 -12.82
CA ILE A 119 -17.39 -4.00 -14.00
C ILE A 119 -17.83 -4.76 -15.25
N ALA A 120 -17.38 -6.02 -15.42
CA ALA A 120 -17.78 -6.85 -16.54
C ALA A 120 -19.28 -7.12 -16.57
N SER A 121 -19.90 -7.43 -15.44
CA SER A 121 -21.36 -7.65 -15.36
C SER A 121 -22.16 -6.38 -15.64
N GLN A 122 -21.69 -5.24 -15.16
CA GLN A 122 -22.31 -3.93 -15.44
C GLN A 122 -22.16 -3.54 -16.91
N ALA A 123 -21.07 -3.92 -17.58
CA ALA A 123 -20.90 -3.68 -19.00
C ALA A 123 -21.95 -4.40 -19.85
N GLN A 124 -22.44 -5.53 -19.40
CA GLN A 124 -23.53 -6.26 -20.07
C GLN A 124 -24.90 -5.63 -19.86
N SER A 125 -25.13 -5.00 -18.71
CA SER A 125 -26.42 -4.37 -18.38
C SER A 125 -26.52 -2.88 -18.81
N ARG A 126 -25.54 -2.41 -19.56
CA ARG A 126 -25.18 -0.98 -19.69
C ARG A 126 -26.01 -0.15 -20.66
N ASN A 127 -27.10 -0.55 -21.19
CA ASN A 127 -27.76 0.28 -22.22
C ASN A 127 -28.67 1.41 -21.72
N GLU A 128 -29.03 1.51 -20.44
CA GLU A 128 -30.05 2.51 -20.06
C GLU A 128 -29.74 3.43 -18.84
N ASN A 129 -28.79 3.09 -17.93
CA ASN A 129 -28.63 3.88 -16.68
C ASN A 129 -27.20 4.33 -16.36
N GLN A 130 -26.31 4.37 -17.33
CA GLN A 130 -24.86 4.43 -17.13
C GLN A 130 -24.32 5.70 -16.49
N SER A 131 -24.85 6.86 -16.81
CA SER A 131 -24.24 8.14 -16.45
C SER A 131 -24.36 8.50 -14.94
N GLN A 132 -25.47 8.09 -14.30
CA GLN A 132 -25.70 8.41 -12.89
C GLN A 132 -24.91 7.51 -11.94
N LEU A 133 -24.82 6.21 -12.24
CA LEU A 133 -24.07 5.25 -11.44
C LEU A 133 -22.56 5.53 -11.45
N ASP A 134 -22.01 5.89 -12.61
CA ASP A 134 -20.60 6.25 -12.73
C ASP A 134 -20.26 7.53 -11.93
N LEU A 135 -21.17 8.51 -11.94
CA LEU A 135 -20.99 9.74 -11.17
C LEU A 135 -20.97 9.47 -9.66
N GLU A 136 -21.91 8.66 -9.18
CA GLU A 136 -21.98 8.30 -7.77
C GLU A 136 -20.75 7.49 -7.31
N GLN A 137 -20.30 6.54 -8.12
CA GLN A 137 -19.11 5.75 -7.82
C GLN A 137 -17.83 6.63 -7.81
N ARG A 138 -17.71 7.58 -8.74
CA ARG A 138 -16.60 8.55 -8.75
C ARG A 138 -16.62 9.43 -7.50
N GLN A 139 -17.80 9.90 -7.09
CA GLN A 139 -17.92 10.68 -5.85
C GLN A 139 -17.49 9.89 -4.62
N ARG A 140 -17.92 8.62 -4.51
CA ARG A 140 -17.51 7.73 -3.40
C ARG A 140 -16.00 7.45 -3.42
N ALA A 141 -15.43 7.17 -4.58
CA ALA A 141 -13.99 6.96 -4.71
C ALA A 141 -13.21 8.23 -4.35
N THR A 142 -13.65 9.41 -4.81
CA THR A 142 -13.02 10.70 -4.48
C THR A 142 -13.10 10.99 -2.97
N ALA A 143 -14.23 10.71 -2.35
CA ALA A 143 -14.39 10.87 -0.90
C ALA A 143 -13.45 9.93 -0.13
N ALA A 144 -13.33 8.67 -0.55
CA ALA A 144 -12.41 7.70 0.06
C ALA A 144 -10.95 8.12 -0.08
N ILE A 145 -10.54 8.63 -1.25
CA ILE A 145 -9.20 9.18 -1.48
C ILE A 145 -8.95 10.38 -0.55
N GLY A 146 -9.93 11.28 -0.43
CA GLY A 146 -9.83 12.44 0.47
C GLY A 146 -9.66 12.03 1.93
N GLN A 147 -10.44 11.06 2.39
CA GLN A 147 -10.31 10.53 3.75
C GLN A 147 -8.94 9.87 3.98
N TRP A 148 -8.48 9.07 3.03
CA TRP A 148 -7.15 8.46 3.09
C TRP A 148 -6.04 9.52 3.14
N ALA A 149 -6.08 10.54 2.26
CA ALA A 149 -5.10 11.62 2.24
C ALA A 149 -5.08 12.39 3.57
N HIS A 150 -6.25 12.68 4.15
CA HIS A 150 -6.35 13.31 5.46
C HIS A 150 -5.73 12.45 6.58
N GLN A 151 -6.00 11.14 6.58
CA GLN A 151 -5.41 10.21 7.53
C GLN A 151 -3.88 10.15 7.41
N GLN A 152 -3.36 10.19 6.16
CA GLN A 152 -1.92 10.26 5.91
C GLN A 152 -1.30 11.55 6.47
N GLN A 153 -1.97 12.67 6.32
CA GLN A 153 -1.49 13.95 6.87
C GLN A 153 -1.38 13.91 8.39
N ILE A 154 -2.37 13.32 9.07
CA ILE A 154 -2.32 13.13 10.53
C ILE A 154 -1.12 12.26 10.92
N LEU A 155 -0.91 11.14 10.23
CA LEU A 155 0.19 10.21 10.52
C LEU A 155 1.55 10.86 10.25
N THR A 156 1.68 11.63 9.18
CA THR A 156 2.91 12.38 8.87
C THR A 156 3.23 13.41 9.95
N ASN A 157 2.23 14.15 10.41
CA ASN A 157 2.41 15.12 11.50
C ASN A 157 2.86 14.44 12.81
N GLN A 158 2.32 13.25 13.12
CA GLN A 158 2.77 12.46 14.27
C GLN A 158 4.22 11.98 14.13
N GLN A 159 4.62 11.57 12.92
CA GLN A 159 6.01 11.16 12.64
C GLN A 159 7.01 12.31 12.78
N GLN A 160 6.67 13.50 12.27
CA GLN A 160 7.53 14.68 12.39
C GLN A 160 7.78 15.06 13.86
N ALA A 161 6.79 14.86 14.72
CA ALA A 161 6.96 15.08 16.16
C ALA A 161 7.94 14.07 16.82
N ILE A 162 8.03 12.86 16.28
CA ILE A 162 8.92 11.80 16.79
C ILE A 162 10.36 11.94 16.26
N PHE A 163 10.52 12.46 15.04
CA PHE A 163 11.81 12.47 14.32
C PHE A 163 12.42 13.85 14.09
N ALA A 164 12.03 14.88 14.80
CA ALA A 164 12.52 16.25 14.68
C ALA A 164 14.07 16.44 14.79
N GLY A 165 14.86 15.42 14.58
CA GLY A 165 16.32 15.46 14.71
C GLY A 165 17.14 14.71 13.66
N SER A 166 16.60 14.13 12.61
CA SER A 166 17.42 13.41 11.63
C SER A 166 17.06 13.72 10.17
N GLN A 167 17.74 14.72 9.61
CA GLN A 167 17.79 14.93 8.16
C GLN A 167 18.74 13.91 7.51
N GLN A 168 18.21 12.94 6.79
CA GLN A 168 18.95 12.20 5.79
C GLN A 168 18.18 12.15 4.47
N ARG A 169 18.91 12.40 3.38
CA ARG A 169 18.36 12.57 2.03
C ARG A 169 17.75 11.27 1.52
N ILE A 170 16.59 11.40 0.92
CA ILE A 170 15.83 10.31 0.32
C ILE A 170 16.17 10.23 -1.17
N THR A 171 16.40 9.02 -1.62
CA THR A 171 16.61 8.66 -3.02
C THR A 171 15.28 8.61 -3.79
N THR A 172 15.35 8.71 -5.10
CA THR A 172 14.19 8.83 -6.00
C THR A 172 13.40 7.53 -6.11
N ILE A 173 12.06 7.62 -6.02
CA ILE A 173 11.16 6.48 -6.30
C ILE A 173 10.74 6.53 -7.76
N SER A 174 10.83 5.39 -8.45
CA SER A 174 10.26 5.21 -9.78
C SER A 174 9.12 4.18 -9.74
N CYS A 175 7.95 4.56 -10.23
CA CYS A 175 6.81 3.67 -10.35
C CYS A 175 6.55 3.36 -11.83
N ASN A 176 6.55 2.07 -12.20
CA ASN A 176 6.25 1.61 -13.54
C ASN A 176 4.85 0.97 -13.58
N TYR A 177 4.05 1.35 -14.58
CA TYR A 177 2.75 0.77 -14.85
C TYR A 177 2.89 -0.37 -15.86
N TYR A 178 2.33 -1.53 -15.56
CA TYR A 178 2.32 -2.70 -16.44
C TYR A 178 0.88 -3.09 -16.80
N GLY A 179 0.73 -3.53 -18.05
CA GLY A 179 -0.58 -3.91 -18.58
C GLY A 179 -1.52 -2.71 -18.71
N ASN A 180 -2.69 -2.89 -19.14
CA ASN A 180 -3.67 -1.84 -19.48
C ASN A 180 -4.03 -0.86 -18.33
N GLY A 181 -3.04 -0.48 -17.52
CA GLY A 181 -3.15 0.51 -16.44
C GLY A 181 -3.62 -0.05 -15.09
N ASN A 182 -3.73 -1.37 -14.95
CA ASN A 182 -4.33 -1.99 -13.76
C ASN A 182 -3.31 -2.44 -12.71
N MET A 183 -2.01 -2.41 -13.00
CA MET A 183 -0.98 -2.77 -12.03
C MET A 183 0.20 -1.79 -12.07
N ALA A 184 0.66 -1.37 -10.90
CA ALA A 184 1.87 -0.56 -10.75
C ALA A 184 2.84 -1.24 -9.79
N THR A 185 4.10 -1.34 -10.18
CA THR A 185 5.20 -1.69 -9.28
C THR A 185 6.04 -0.48 -9.00
N CYS A 186 6.22 -0.15 -7.73
CA CYS A 186 7.03 0.97 -7.29
C CYS A 186 8.38 0.49 -6.78
N SER A 187 9.44 1.15 -7.19
CA SER A 187 10.81 0.81 -6.86
C SER A 187 11.55 2.01 -6.30
N LEU A 188 12.34 1.78 -5.29
CA LEU A 188 13.28 2.76 -4.70
C LEU A 188 14.62 2.69 -5.40
N PHE A 189 15.20 3.82 -5.70
CA PHE A 189 16.56 3.99 -6.22
C PHE A 189 17.43 4.78 -5.24
#